data_a840da911a34dccc117ae41f2a287609
#
_entry.id   a840da911a34dccc117ae41f2a287609
#
_cell.length_a   1.000
_cell.length_b   1.000
_cell.length_c   1.000
_cell.angle_alpha   90.00
_cell.angle_beta   90.00
_cell.angle_gamma   90.00
#
_symmetry.space_group_name_H-M   'P 1'
#
loop_
_entity.id
_entity.type
_entity.pdbx_description
1 polymer ?
#
loop_
_entity_poly.entity_id
_entity_poly.type
_entity_poly.pdbx_seq_one_letter_code
_entity_poly.pdbx_strand_id
1 'polypeptide(L)'
;MRSHTPRISLLLLVLISVVFFGCSVVRITLNTPLTPEDVTFIVPGQTTLLEVVDRLGSPDSINNSTSGIVSIYRFLDMKYARVNFGYLARPWSPVDPDLIFSRTGFGTDAFQVFYDSNGVVVQHSFLRHVTEHPFHPYPF
;
A
#
# COMPACT_ATOMS: atom_id res chain seq x y z
N MET A 1 -6.08 -3.83 -57.94
CA MET A 1 -5.47 -3.79 -56.60
C MET A 1 -6.61 -3.70 -55.56
N ARG A 2 -6.88 -4.82 -54.87
CA ARG A 2 -7.95 -4.85 -53.82
C ARG A 2 -7.44 -4.19 -52.55
N SER A 3 -8.11 -3.15 -52.11
CA SER A 3 -7.78 -2.39 -50.90
C SER A 3 -7.99 -3.25 -49.65
N HIS A 4 -6.93 -3.80 -49.10
CA HIS A 4 -6.93 -4.53 -47.81
C HIS A 4 -6.86 -3.58 -46.60
N THR A 5 -6.72 -2.28 -46.84
CA THR A 5 -6.54 -1.24 -45.83
C THR A 5 -7.68 -1.14 -44.79
N PRO A 6 -8.99 -1.21 -45.13
CA PRO A 6 -10.05 -1.03 -44.13
C PRO A 6 -10.12 -2.20 -43.12
N ARG A 7 -9.79 -3.42 -43.54
CA ARG A 7 -9.82 -4.60 -42.66
C ARG A 7 -8.68 -4.58 -41.62
N ILE A 8 -7.50 -4.13 -42.03
CA ILE A 8 -6.34 -4.00 -41.15
C ILE A 8 -6.60 -2.90 -40.12
N SER A 9 -7.15 -1.75 -40.52
CA SER A 9 -7.52 -0.66 -39.62
C SER A 9 -8.56 -1.08 -38.59
N LEU A 10 -9.59 -1.84 -39.00
CA LEU A 10 -10.62 -2.33 -38.09
C LEU A 10 -10.04 -3.32 -37.06
N LEU A 11 -9.19 -4.24 -37.48
CA LEU A 11 -8.52 -5.19 -36.59
C LEU A 11 -7.62 -4.47 -35.57
N LEU A 12 -6.89 -3.46 -36.02
CA LEU A 12 -6.02 -2.66 -35.16
C LEU A 12 -6.84 -1.87 -34.13
N LEU A 13 -7.98 -1.33 -34.52
CA LEU A 13 -8.87 -0.57 -33.64
C LEU A 13 -9.52 -1.49 -32.58
N VAL A 14 -9.92 -2.69 -32.95
CA VAL A 14 -10.43 -3.70 -32.02
C VAL A 14 -9.35 -4.15 -31.05
N LEU A 15 -8.11 -4.37 -31.52
CA LEU A 15 -6.99 -4.78 -30.67
C LEU A 15 -6.65 -3.68 -29.65
N ILE A 16 -6.62 -2.42 -30.08
CA ILE A 16 -6.41 -1.28 -29.21
C ILE A 16 -7.52 -1.16 -28.16
N SER A 17 -8.78 -1.31 -28.55
CA SER A 17 -9.92 -1.26 -27.62
C SER A 17 -9.82 -2.35 -26.55
N VAL A 18 -9.46 -3.58 -26.93
CA VAL A 18 -9.29 -4.70 -26.01
C VAL A 18 -8.19 -4.42 -24.97
N VAL A 19 -7.08 -3.81 -25.38
CA VAL A 19 -5.98 -3.46 -24.46
C VAL A 19 -6.41 -2.38 -23.45
N PHE A 20 -7.20 -1.40 -23.89
CA PHE A 20 -7.66 -0.32 -22.98
C PHE A 20 -8.71 -0.77 -21.97
N PHE A 21 -9.53 -1.74 -22.26
CA PHE A 21 -10.56 -2.23 -21.33
C PHE A 21 -10.00 -3.05 -20.14
N GLY A 22 -8.79 -3.58 -20.25
CA GLY A 22 -8.15 -4.38 -19.19
C GLY A 22 -7.27 -3.58 -18.21
N CYS A 23 -7.05 -2.28 -18.43
CA CYS A 23 -6.20 -1.46 -17.60
C CYS A 23 -7.00 -0.73 -16.53
N SER A 24 -6.61 -0.91 -15.26
CA SER A 24 -7.14 -0.13 -14.14
C SER A 24 -6.00 0.41 -13.28
N VAL A 25 -6.17 1.65 -12.79
CA VAL A 25 -5.28 2.22 -11.79
C VAL A 25 -6.02 2.17 -10.47
N VAL A 26 -5.43 1.49 -9.49
CA VAL A 26 -6.02 1.29 -8.17
C VAL A 26 -5.13 1.96 -7.14
N ARG A 27 -5.76 2.64 -6.19
CA ARG A 27 -5.13 3.15 -4.99
C ARG A 27 -5.68 2.39 -3.79
N ILE A 28 -4.79 1.81 -3.01
CA ILE A 28 -5.13 1.19 -1.73
C ILE A 28 -4.54 2.06 -0.63
N THR A 29 -5.40 2.49 0.30
CA THR A 29 -4.99 3.19 1.50
C THR A 29 -5.39 2.36 2.72
N LEU A 30 -4.48 2.18 3.65
CA LEU A 30 -4.74 1.62 4.97
C LEU A 30 -4.36 2.68 5.99
N ASN A 31 -5.30 3.10 6.81
CA ASN A 31 -5.19 4.22 7.74
C ASN A 31 -4.79 5.55 7.05
N THR A 32 -4.79 6.63 7.81
CA THR A 32 -4.28 7.91 7.32
C THR A 32 -2.78 7.96 7.52
N PRO A 33 -1.97 8.20 6.47
CA PRO A 33 -0.53 8.34 6.64
C PRO A 33 -0.20 9.47 7.60
N LEU A 34 0.63 9.17 8.60
CA LEU A 34 1.16 10.17 9.52
C LEU A 34 2.35 10.87 8.86
N THR A 35 2.38 12.18 9.01
CA THR A 35 3.50 13.02 8.56
C THR A 35 4.36 13.44 9.75
N PRO A 36 5.61 13.88 9.54
CA PRO A 36 6.42 14.44 10.62
C PRO A 36 5.76 15.62 11.34
N GLU A 37 4.92 16.38 10.64
CA GLU A 37 4.18 17.52 11.19
C GLU A 37 3.12 17.07 12.20
N ASP A 38 2.47 15.94 11.96
CA ASP A 38 1.41 15.38 12.81
C ASP A 38 1.94 14.93 14.18
N VAL A 39 3.22 14.64 14.27
CA VAL A 39 3.87 14.09 15.47
C VAL A 39 4.79 15.08 16.19
N THR A 40 4.81 16.35 15.78
CA THR A 40 5.64 17.41 16.40
C THR A 40 5.33 17.66 17.87
N PHE A 41 4.13 17.31 18.32
CA PHE A 41 3.72 17.43 19.72
C PHE A 41 4.37 16.40 20.63
N ILE A 42 4.97 15.34 20.07
CA ILE A 42 5.58 14.27 20.86
C ILE A 42 6.96 14.71 21.31
N VAL A 43 7.06 15.04 22.58
CA VAL A 43 8.30 15.47 23.23
C VAL A 43 8.78 14.33 24.15
N PRO A 44 9.94 13.70 23.87
CA PRO A 44 10.50 12.68 24.75
C PRO A 44 10.69 13.20 26.19
N GLY A 45 10.37 12.37 27.17
CA GLY A 45 10.41 12.70 28.59
C GLY A 45 9.23 13.56 29.11
N GLN A 46 8.28 13.94 28.24
CA GLN A 46 7.14 14.77 28.62
C GLN A 46 5.79 14.19 28.18
N THR A 47 5.67 13.84 26.90
CA THR A 47 4.41 13.34 26.33
C THR A 47 4.10 11.95 26.86
N THR A 48 2.85 11.71 27.22
CA THR A 48 2.38 10.42 27.73
C THR A 48 1.70 9.57 26.65
N LEU A 49 1.62 8.25 26.89
CA LEU A 49 0.86 7.32 26.03
C LEU A 49 -0.58 7.78 25.80
N LEU A 50 -1.22 8.29 26.87
CA LEU A 50 -2.61 8.75 26.78
C LEU A 50 -2.75 9.94 25.82
N GLU A 51 -1.84 10.90 25.88
CA GLU A 51 -1.83 12.05 24.97
C GLU A 51 -1.56 11.65 23.52
N VAL A 52 -0.69 10.67 23.31
CA VAL A 52 -0.44 10.15 21.96
C VAL A 52 -1.69 9.49 21.40
N VAL A 53 -2.36 8.63 22.19
CA VAL A 53 -3.60 7.95 21.79
C VAL A 53 -4.75 8.95 21.59
N ASP A 54 -4.84 9.98 22.40
CA ASP A 54 -5.88 11.03 22.27
C ASP A 54 -5.74 11.80 20.95
N ARG A 55 -4.51 12.09 20.52
CA ARG A 55 -4.24 12.86 19.29
C ARG A 55 -4.16 12.01 18.02
N LEU A 56 -3.52 10.85 18.08
CA LEU A 56 -3.30 10.00 16.90
C LEU A 56 -4.36 8.91 16.74
N GLY A 57 -5.22 8.72 17.77
CA GLY A 57 -6.14 7.59 17.82
C GLY A 57 -5.49 6.31 18.36
N SER A 58 -6.23 5.21 18.31
CA SER A 58 -5.75 3.91 18.79
C SER A 58 -4.67 3.36 17.87
N PRO A 59 -3.54 2.88 18.42
CA PRO A 59 -2.51 2.20 17.63
C PRO A 59 -3.01 0.85 17.11
N ASP A 60 -2.44 0.38 16.00
CA ASP A 60 -2.73 -0.95 15.42
C ASP A 60 -2.23 -2.09 16.33
N SER A 61 -1.16 -1.85 17.08
CA SER A 61 -0.66 -2.80 18.05
C SER A 61 0.09 -2.12 19.19
N ILE A 62 -0.02 -2.74 20.36
CA ILE A 62 0.76 -2.38 21.56
C ILE A 62 1.52 -3.63 21.99
N ASN A 63 2.83 -3.49 22.09
CA ASN A 63 3.71 -4.58 22.52
C ASN A 63 4.43 -4.20 23.81
N ASN A 64 4.46 -5.14 24.75
CA ASN A 64 5.27 -4.99 25.95
C ASN A 64 6.72 -5.36 25.63
N SER A 65 7.63 -4.53 26.09
CA SER A 65 9.08 -4.76 26.05
C SER A 65 9.64 -4.84 27.47
N THR A 66 10.80 -5.39 27.61
CA THR A 66 11.51 -5.43 28.93
C THR A 66 11.78 -4.04 29.51
N SER A 67 11.82 -3.02 28.68
CA SER A 67 12.09 -1.61 29.03
C SER A 67 10.86 -0.71 29.03
N GLY A 68 9.65 -1.25 28.76
CA GLY A 68 8.43 -0.45 28.70
C GLY A 68 7.45 -0.94 27.62
N ILE A 69 6.75 -0.01 27.00
CA ILE A 69 5.68 -0.27 26.02
C ILE A 69 6.09 0.28 24.66
N VAL A 70 5.66 -0.37 23.59
CA VAL A 70 5.82 0.11 22.21
C VAL A 70 4.46 0.13 21.55
N SER A 71 3.99 1.29 21.09
CA SER A 71 2.82 1.41 20.23
C SER A 71 3.25 1.52 18.77
N ILE A 72 2.49 0.89 17.88
CA ILE A 72 2.77 0.85 16.45
C ILE A 72 1.53 1.27 15.68
N TYR A 73 1.69 2.29 14.85
CA TYR A 73 0.71 2.79 13.90
C TYR A 73 1.16 2.40 12.49
N ARG A 74 0.38 1.59 11.78
CA ARG A 74 0.68 1.17 10.41
C ARG A 74 -0.18 1.91 9.43
N PHE A 75 0.41 2.32 8.31
CA PHE A 75 -0.30 2.95 7.21
C PHE A 75 0.28 2.53 5.87
N LEU A 76 -0.57 2.55 4.88
CA LEU A 76 -0.23 2.20 3.50
C LEU A 76 -0.91 3.19 2.56
N ASP A 77 -0.15 3.76 1.66
CA ASP A 77 -0.68 4.47 0.48
C ASP A 77 0.02 3.93 -0.75
N MET A 78 -0.62 2.96 -1.36
CA MET A 78 -0.07 2.27 -2.53
C MET A 78 -0.90 2.59 -3.76
N LYS A 79 -0.20 2.96 -4.85
CA LYS A 79 -0.79 3.10 -6.18
C LYS A 79 -0.19 2.04 -7.11
N TYR A 80 -1.05 1.27 -7.74
CA TYR A 80 -0.62 0.30 -8.72
C TYR A 80 -1.50 0.32 -9.96
N ALA A 81 -0.90 -0.01 -11.09
CA ALA A 81 -1.61 -0.27 -12.32
C ALA A 81 -1.81 -1.79 -12.45
N ARG A 82 -3.04 -2.19 -12.69
CA ARG A 82 -3.43 -3.58 -12.92
C ARG A 82 -3.85 -3.75 -14.37
N VAL A 83 -3.30 -4.74 -15.04
CA VAL A 83 -3.73 -5.16 -16.36
C VAL A 83 -4.29 -6.56 -16.23
N ASN A 84 -5.61 -6.68 -16.33
CA ASN A 84 -6.30 -7.96 -16.25
C ASN A 84 -6.51 -8.52 -17.66
N PHE A 85 -5.88 -9.65 -17.95
CA PHE A 85 -6.08 -10.40 -19.19
C PHE A 85 -7.09 -11.55 -19.01
N GLY A 86 -7.49 -11.82 -17.78
CA GLY A 86 -8.34 -12.95 -17.44
C GLY A 86 -9.70 -12.91 -18.11
N TYR A 87 -10.26 -11.70 -18.31
CA TYR A 87 -11.55 -11.59 -18.99
C TYR A 87 -11.51 -12.12 -20.44
N LEU A 88 -10.35 -12.04 -21.11
CA LEU A 88 -10.15 -12.61 -22.44
C LEU A 88 -9.98 -14.14 -22.39
N ALA A 89 -9.38 -14.65 -21.32
CA ALA A 89 -9.07 -16.08 -21.17
C ALA A 89 -10.23 -16.87 -20.56
N ARG A 90 -11.18 -16.23 -19.88
CA ARG A 90 -12.32 -16.88 -19.20
C ARG A 90 -13.06 -17.96 -19.97
N PRO A 91 -13.31 -17.83 -21.29
CA PRO A 91 -14.00 -18.90 -22.03
C PRO A 91 -13.19 -20.19 -22.13
N TRP A 92 -11.86 -20.14 -21.94
CA TRP A 92 -10.95 -21.27 -22.17
C TRP A 92 -10.12 -21.64 -20.93
N SER A 93 -10.07 -20.79 -19.92
CA SER A 93 -9.21 -21.00 -18.76
C SER A 93 -9.92 -20.60 -17.46
N PRO A 94 -9.84 -21.42 -16.41
CA PRO A 94 -10.30 -21.06 -15.07
C PRO A 94 -9.37 -20.06 -14.36
N VAL A 95 -8.22 -19.76 -14.95
CA VAL A 95 -7.22 -18.85 -14.38
C VAL A 95 -7.39 -17.45 -14.94
N ASP A 96 -7.48 -16.46 -14.07
CA ASP A 96 -7.53 -15.05 -14.41
C ASP A 96 -6.11 -14.43 -14.31
N PRO A 97 -5.31 -14.40 -15.41
CA PRO A 97 -3.98 -13.82 -15.36
C PRO A 97 -4.04 -12.31 -15.22
N ASP A 98 -3.46 -11.83 -14.13
CA ASP A 98 -3.30 -10.41 -13.80
C ASP A 98 -1.84 -10.00 -13.82
N LEU A 99 -1.53 -8.87 -14.44
CA LEU A 99 -0.26 -8.21 -14.29
C LEU A 99 -0.43 -6.97 -13.43
N ILE A 100 0.30 -6.92 -12.32
CA ILE A 100 0.27 -5.79 -11.39
C ILE A 100 1.61 -5.07 -11.47
N PHE A 101 1.56 -3.79 -11.82
CA PHE A 101 2.72 -2.91 -11.86
C PHE A 101 2.61 -1.92 -10.70
N SER A 102 3.45 -2.07 -9.69
CA SER A 102 3.57 -1.11 -8.60
C SER A 102 4.89 -0.36 -8.70
N ARG A 103 4.84 0.95 -8.56
CA ARG A 103 6.03 1.79 -8.49
C ARG A 103 6.59 1.89 -7.07
N THR A 104 5.71 1.72 -6.07
CA THR A 104 6.05 1.60 -4.66
C THR A 104 5.94 0.15 -4.27
N GLY A 105 6.91 -0.39 -3.54
CA GLY A 105 6.83 -1.75 -2.99
C GLY A 105 5.52 -1.96 -2.22
N PHE A 106 5.12 -3.22 -2.02
CA PHE A 106 3.95 -3.58 -1.21
C PHE A 106 4.22 -3.45 0.30
N GLY A 107 5.21 -2.65 0.70
CA GLY A 107 5.57 -2.42 2.09
C GLY A 107 4.62 -1.43 2.77
N THR A 108 4.28 -1.73 4.02
CA THR A 108 3.60 -0.80 4.89
C THR A 108 4.61 0.12 5.56
N ASP A 109 4.28 1.39 5.66
CA ASP A 109 4.98 2.31 6.53
C ASP A 109 4.45 2.16 7.96
N ALA A 110 5.28 2.44 8.95
CA ALA A 110 4.87 2.41 10.34
C ALA A 110 5.48 3.57 11.12
N PHE A 111 4.74 4.06 12.09
CA PHE A 111 5.20 4.97 13.10
C PHE A 111 5.23 4.25 14.44
N GLN A 112 6.36 4.25 15.12
CA GLN A 112 6.55 3.60 16.42
C GLN A 112 6.85 4.61 17.49
N VAL A 113 6.22 4.43 18.64
CA VAL A 113 6.48 5.22 19.83
C VAL A 113 6.84 4.29 20.98
N PHE A 114 7.98 4.55 21.60
CA PHE A 114 8.52 3.79 22.72
C PHE A 114 8.27 4.57 24.00
N TYR A 115 7.73 3.89 25.01
CA TYR A 115 7.41 4.47 26.32
C TYR A 115 8.18 3.72 27.42
N ASP A 116 8.47 4.44 28.48
CA ASP A 116 9.00 3.84 29.70
C ASP A 116 7.91 3.07 30.48
N SER A 117 8.26 2.55 31.66
CA SER A 117 7.33 1.84 32.55
C SER A 117 6.20 2.73 33.11
N ASN A 118 6.36 4.04 33.07
CA ASN A 118 5.35 5.01 33.51
C ASN A 118 4.45 5.47 32.36
N GLY A 119 4.68 4.99 31.13
CA GLY A 119 3.94 5.40 29.94
C GLY A 119 4.37 6.75 29.38
N VAL A 120 5.58 7.23 29.71
CA VAL A 120 6.14 8.47 29.14
C VAL A 120 6.97 8.13 27.93
N VAL A 121 6.83 8.90 26.85
CA VAL A 121 7.57 8.70 25.60
C VAL A 121 9.07 8.83 25.84
N VAL A 122 9.82 7.81 25.44
CA VAL A 122 11.28 7.82 25.43
C VAL A 122 11.82 8.24 24.07
N GLN A 123 11.24 7.67 23.01
CA GLN A 123 11.60 8.01 21.63
C GLN A 123 10.47 7.62 20.68
N HIS A 124 10.52 8.13 19.47
CA HIS A 124 9.65 7.71 18.38
C HIS A 124 10.42 7.66 17.06
N SER A 125 9.91 6.88 16.10
CA SER A 125 10.54 6.76 14.79
C SER A 125 9.54 6.40 13.70
N PHE A 126 9.79 6.89 12.47
CA PHE A 126 9.13 6.43 11.28
C PHE A 126 9.92 5.28 10.65
N LEU A 127 9.23 4.19 10.36
CA LEU A 127 9.75 3.06 9.62
C LEU A 127 9.08 3.05 8.25
N ARG A 128 9.87 3.15 7.20
CA ARG A 128 9.38 3.08 5.82
C ARG A 128 9.66 1.72 5.25
N HIS A 129 8.68 1.17 4.51
CA HIS A 129 8.79 -0.11 3.80
C HIS A 129 9.18 -1.27 4.70
N VAL A 130 8.46 -1.44 5.81
CA VAL A 130 8.75 -2.46 6.84
C VAL A 130 8.71 -3.90 6.28
N THR A 131 8.04 -4.09 5.15
CA THR A 131 8.04 -5.36 4.40
C THR A 131 8.24 -5.06 2.93
N GLU A 132 9.48 -4.94 2.48
CA GLU A 132 9.79 -5.05 1.06
C GLU A 132 9.70 -6.52 0.66
N HIS A 133 8.56 -6.93 0.11
CA HIS A 133 8.54 -8.14 -0.68
C HIS A 133 9.00 -7.78 -2.09
N PRO A 134 10.08 -8.40 -2.58
CA PRO A 134 10.44 -8.26 -3.98
C PRO A 134 9.24 -8.69 -4.83
N PHE A 135 9.02 -7.99 -5.92
CA PHE A 135 7.96 -8.28 -6.88
C PHE A 135 7.98 -9.77 -7.24
N HIS A 136 7.02 -10.51 -6.74
CA HIS A 136 6.72 -11.83 -7.24
C HIS A 136 5.51 -11.72 -8.16
N PRO A 137 5.65 -12.04 -9.45
CA PRO A 137 4.48 -12.24 -10.28
C PRO A 137 3.72 -13.42 -9.66
N TYR A 138 2.58 -13.15 -9.06
CA TYR A 138 1.68 -14.20 -8.61
C TYR A 138 0.94 -14.77 -9.82
N PRO A 139 1.17 -16.03 -10.15
CA PRO A 139 0.21 -16.78 -10.93
C PRO A 139 -0.90 -17.19 -9.95
N PHE A 140 -2.05 -16.59 -10.07
CA PHE A 140 -3.30 -17.12 -9.51
C PHE A 140 -4.03 -17.92 -10.55
#